data_eadf48e7eb0890b8de47e4ef48cc0c2f
#
_entry.id   eadf48e7eb0890b8de47e4ef48cc0c2f
#
_cell.length_a   1.000
_cell.length_b   1.000
_cell.length_c   1.000
_cell.angle_alpha   90.00
_cell.angle_beta   90.00
_cell.angle_gamma   90.00
#
_symmetry.space_group_name_H-M   'P 1'
#
loop_
_entity.id
_entity.type
_entity.pdbx_description
1 polymer ?
#
loop_
_entity_poly.entity_id
_entity_poly.type
_entity_poly.pdbx_seq_one_letter_code
_entity_poly.pdbx_strand_id
1 'polypeptide(L)'
;MAVTGMHHLVIRVEDFDHAVENWRNLLGVPCDRIDRNDALGIRQAFFNLSDGGFVEIVSPTNESAAVGKALASRGEGIHTIAMAVDDLAGTIAALKAAGAQLIGEGGPQVFIHPKSANGVLVQLSAK
;
A
#
# COMPACT_ATOMS: atom_id res chain seq x y z
N MET A 1 8.34 17.69 -8.63
CA MET A 1 7.72 16.61 -9.42
C MET A 1 8.51 15.31 -9.30
N ALA A 2 8.91 14.96 -8.11
CA ALA A 2 9.71 13.76 -7.93
C ALA A 2 9.26 12.99 -6.71
N VAL A 3 9.59 11.69 -6.71
CA VAL A 3 9.53 10.88 -5.50
C VAL A 3 10.62 11.37 -4.56
N THR A 4 10.23 11.68 -3.34
CA THR A 4 11.14 12.22 -2.31
C THR A 4 11.48 11.20 -1.23
N GLY A 5 10.79 10.08 -1.19
CA GLY A 5 11.05 9.03 -0.21
C GLY A 5 10.00 7.95 -0.23
N MET A 6 10.16 6.99 0.67
CA MET A 6 9.17 5.95 0.90
C MET A 6 8.15 6.47 1.91
N HIS A 7 6.87 6.32 1.60
CA HIS A 7 5.81 6.71 2.52
C HIS A 7 5.43 5.53 3.43
N HIS A 8 5.13 4.40 2.83
CA HIS A 8 4.85 3.17 3.59
C HIS A 8 4.87 1.95 2.67
N LEU A 9 4.82 0.80 3.29
CA LEU A 9 4.79 -0.50 2.64
C LEU A 9 3.54 -1.24 3.11
N VAL A 10 2.82 -1.87 2.19
CA VAL A 10 1.62 -2.66 2.51
C VAL A 10 1.92 -4.14 2.25
N ILE A 11 1.70 -4.96 3.26
CA ILE A 11 1.91 -6.41 3.21
C ILE A 11 0.55 -7.09 3.33
N ARG A 12 0.21 -7.96 2.37
CA ARG A 12 -1.03 -8.74 2.46
C ARG A 12 -0.77 -10.08 3.10
N VAL A 13 -1.65 -10.43 4.03
CA VAL A 13 -1.52 -11.65 4.83
C VAL A 13 -2.84 -12.39 4.91
N GLU A 14 -2.77 -13.69 5.16
CA GLU A 14 -3.95 -14.52 5.31
C GLU A 14 -4.47 -14.51 6.75
N ASP A 15 -3.59 -14.78 7.71
CA ASP A 15 -3.92 -14.81 9.13
C ASP A 15 -3.49 -13.49 9.79
N PHE A 16 -4.46 -12.62 10.01
CA PHE A 16 -4.20 -11.25 10.49
C PHE A 16 -3.53 -11.24 11.86
N ASP A 17 -4.09 -11.96 12.83
CA ASP A 17 -3.59 -11.90 14.21
C ASP A 17 -2.18 -12.48 14.31
N HIS A 18 -1.93 -13.59 13.63
CA HIS A 18 -0.58 -14.16 13.55
C HIS A 18 0.40 -13.20 12.90
N ALA A 19 -0.01 -12.55 11.80
CA ALA A 19 0.85 -11.62 11.07
C ALA A 19 1.19 -10.38 11.90
N VAL A 20 0.23 -9.84 12.65
CA VAL A 20 0.48 -8.69 13.53
C VAL A 20 1.55 -9.03 14.56
N GLU A 21 1.45 -10.19 15.20
CA GLU A 21 2.46 -10.65 16.16
C GLU A 21 3.81 -10.87 15.51
N ASN A 22 3.83 -11.52 14.36
CA ASN A 22 5.06 -11.78 13.61
C ASN A 22 5.77 -10.49 13.20
N TRP A 23 5.03 -9.52 12.68
CA TRP A 23 5.62 -8.27 12.21
C TRP A 23 6.06 -7.37 13.37
N ARG A 24 5.35 -7.42 14.51
CA ARG A 24 5.81 -6.75 15.71
C ARG A 24 7.20 -7.26 16.11
N ASN A 25 7.41 -8.57 16.04
CA ASN A 25 8.69 -9.18 16.36
C ASN A 25 9.76 -8.85 15.32
N LEU A 26 9.41 -8.90 14.03
CA LEU A 26 10.35 -8.61 12.94
C LEU A 26 10.82 -7.16 12.96
N LEU A 27 9.91 -6.23 13.22
CA LEU A 27 10.23 -4.79 13.17
C LEU A 27 10.78 -4.27 14.50
N GLY A 28 10.49 -4.95 15.61
CA GLY A 28 10.93 -4.50 16.92
C GLY A 28 10.22 -3.24 17.43
N VAL A 29 9.04 -2.94 16.86
CA VAL A 29 8.21 -1.79 17.26
C VAL A 29 6.79 -2.27 17.55
N PRO A 30 6.04 -1.54 18.41
CA PRO A 30 4.66 -1.93 18.71
C PRO A 30 3.74 -1.67 17.53
N CYS A 31 2.62 -2.40 17.50
CA CYS A 31 1.52 -2.06 16.59
C CYS A 31 0.82 -0.82 17.15
N ASP A 32 0.81 0.26 16.37
CA ASP A 32 0.27 1.54 16.83
C ASP A 32 -1.25 1.62 16.71
N ARG A 33 -1.81 0.93 15.71
CA ARG A 33 -3.25 1.02 15.46
C ARG A 33 -3.72 -0.20 14.67
N ILE A 34 -4.93 -0.65 14.99
CA ILE A 34 -5.65 -1.66 14.21
C ILE A 34 -6.97 -1.04 13.78
N ASP A 35 -7.25 -1.11 12.49
CA ASP A 35 -8.48 -0.59 11.91
C ASP A 35 -9.16 -1.65 11.04
N ARG A 36 -10.40 -1.37 10.71
CA ARG A 36 -11.17 -2.11 9.73
C ARG A 36 -11.69 -1.11 8.69
N ASN A 37 -11.49 -1.41 7.42
CA ASN A 37 -11.98 -0.59 6.32
C ASN A 37 -12.94 -1.43 5.47
N ASP A 38 -14.24 -1.31 5.73
CA ASP A 38 -15.24 -2.12 5.05
C ASP A 38 -15.38 -1.75 3.57
N ALA A 39 -15.14 -0.50 3.21
CA ALA A 39 -15.16 -0.07 1.81
C ALA A 39 -14.09 -0.77 0.97
N LEU A 40 -12.92 -0.99 1.54
CA LEU A 40 -11.82 -1.71 0.89
C LEU A 40 -11.84 -3.22 1.18
N GLY A 41 -12.69 -3.67 2.11
CA GLY A 41 -12.82 -5.07 2.48
C GLY A 41 -11.59 -5.62 3.18
N ILE A 42 -10.99 -4.86 4.09
CA ILE A 42 -9.76 -5.24 4.79
C ILE A 42 -9.79 -4.91 6.28
N ARG A 43 -8.95 -5.67 7.03
CA ARG A 43 -8.46 -5.28 8.34
C ARG A 43 -7.05 -4.75 8.15
N GLN A 44 -6.67 -3.76 8.96
CA GLN A 44 -5.39 -3.06 8.83
C GLN A 44 -4.68 -2.97 10.17
N ALA A 45 -3.38 -3.21 10.17
CA ALA A 45 -2.51 -2.95 11.31
C ALA A 45 -1.38 -2.04 10.87
N PHE A 46 -1.06 -1.03 11.69
CA PHE A 46 -0.08 -0.01 11.35
C PHE A 46 1.07 -0.04 12.35
N PHE A 47 2.29 -0.07 11.83
CA PHE A 47 3.52 -0.05 12.60
C PHE A 47 4.31 1.17 12.18
N ASN A 48 4.33 2.21 13.01
CA ASN A 48 5.05 3.44 12.71
C ASN A 48 6.56 3.26 12.93
N LEU A 49 7.34 3.78 11.99
CA LEU A 49 8.79 3.74 12.06
C LEU A 49 9.34 5.12 12.41
N SER A 50 10.55 5.15 12.96
CA SER A 50 11.16 6.38 13.46
C SER A 50 11.48 7.42 12.39
N ASP A 51 11.57 6.99 11.13
CA ASP A 51 11.84 7.90 10.01
C ASP A 51 10.58 8.58 9.45
N GLY A 52 9.41 8.33 10.07
CA GLY A 52 8.13 8.86 9.61
C GLY A 52 7.37 7.96 8.67
N GLY A 53 7.97 6.90 8.17
CA GLY A 53 7.30 5.87 7.38
C GLY A 53 6.56 4.89 8.28
N PHE A 54 5.83 3.96 7.65
CA PHE A 54 5.18 2.90 8.41
C PHE A 54 5.03 1.64 7.55
N VAL A 55 4.81 0.52 8.23
CA VAL A 55 4.44 -0.75 7.61
C VAL A 55 2.98 -1.01 7.92
N GLU A 56 2.20 -1.31 6.91
CA GLU A 56 0.79 -1.64 7.04
C GLU A 56 0.59 -3.11 6.70
N ILE A 57 -0.04 -3.85 7.60
CA ILE A 57 -0.43 -5.24 7.37
C ILE A 57 -1.91 -5.26 7.04
N VAL A 58 -2.28 -5.91 5.94
CA VAL A 58 -3.68 -6.00 5.54
C VAL A 58 -4.09 -7.47 5.35
N SER A 59 -5.30 -7.78 5.77
CA SER A 59 -5.93 -9.05 5.44
C SER A 59 -7.34 -8.79 4.91
N PRO A 60 -7.84 -9.62 3.97
CA PRO A 60 -9.17 -9.39 3.42
C PRO A 60 -10.26 -9.78 4.41
N THR A 61 -11.36 -9.01 4.40
CA THR A 61 -12.60 -9.36 5.09
C THR A 61 -13.61 -10.02 4.15
N ASN A 62 -13.35 -9.96 2.85
CA ASN A 62 -14.10 -10.70 1.83
C ASN A 62 -13.21 -11.03 0.64
N GLU A 63 -13.55 -12.09 -0.08
CA GLU A 63 -12.74 -12.61 -1.18
C GLU A 63 -12.84 -11.78 -2.46
N SER A 64 -13.87 -10.96 -2.60
CA SER A 64 -14.10 -10.17 -3.80
C SER A 64 -13.36 -8.83 -3.78
N ALA A 65 -12.86 -8.40 -2.64
CA ALA A 65 -12.07 -7.17 -2.53
C ALA A 65 -10.68 -7.36 -3.16
N ALA A 66 -10.03 -6.24 -3.47
CA ALA A 66 -8.73 -6.27 -4.17
C ALA A 66 -7.67 -7.08 -3.42
N VAL A 67 -7.59 -6.94 -2.11
CA VAL A 67 -6.63 -7.71 -1.29
C VAL A 67 -6.98 -9.19 -1.30
N GLY A 68 -8.28 -9.52 -1.19
CA GLY A 68 -8.76 -10.91 -1.25
C GLY A 68 -8.42 -11.58 -2.57
N LYS A 69 -8.64 -10.89 -3.68
CA LYS A 69 -8.29 -11.39 -5.01
C LYS A 69 -6.79 -11.58 -5.17
N ALA A 70 -5.99 -10.62 -4.69
CA ALA A 70 -4.54 -10.70 -4.77
C ALA A 70 -4.01 -11.86 -3.92
N LEU A 71 -4.56 -12.05 -2.74
CA LEU A 71 -4.17 -13.14 -1.85
C LEU A 71 -4.48 -14.51 -2.48
N ALA A 72 -5.67 -14.67 -3.06
CA ALA A 72 -6.05 -15.92 -3.72
C ALA A 72 -5.17 -16.22 -4.94
N SER A 73 -4.78 -15.20 -5.68
CA SER A 73 -4.05 -15.34 -6.93
C SER A 73 -2.53 -15.44 -6.74
N ARG A 74 -1.96 -14.70 -5.79
CA ARG A 74 -0.51 -14.56 -5.62
C ARG A 74 0.02 -14.94 -4.23
N GLY A 75 -0.89 -15.19 -3.28
CA GLY A 75 -0.49 -15.51 -1.90
C GLY A 75 -0.05 -14.28 -1.11
N GLU A 76 0.58 -14.54 0.03
CA GLU A 76 1.11 -13.51 0.90
C GLU A 76 2.31 -12.81 0.28
N GLY A 77 2.51 -11.54 0.62
CA GLY A 77 3.66 -10.77 0.17
C GLY A 77 3.38 -9.27 0.14
N ILE A 78 4.25 -8.54 -0.52
CA ILE A 78 4.08 -7.10 -0.69
C ILE A 78 2.86 -6.85 -1.57
N HIS A 79 1.92 -6.04 -1.07
CA HIS A 79 0.73 -5.65 -1.81
C HIS A 79 0.95 -4.34 -2.55
N THR A 80 1.51 -3.34 -1.88
CA THR A 80 1.70 -2.00 -2.43
C THR A 80 2.95 -1.37 -1.82
N ILE A 81 3.68 -0.62 -2.64
CA ILE A 81 4.72 0.28 -2.18
C ILE A 81 4.18 1.70 -2.35
N ALA A 82 4.06 2.45 -1.27
CA ALA A 82 3.63 3.84 -1.33
C ALA A 82 4.84 4.76 -1.27
N MET A 83 4.95 5.60 -2.29
CA MET A 83 6.04 6.55 -2.41
C MET A 83 5.53 7.96 -2.15
N ALA A 84 6.30 8.73 -1.39
CA ALA A 84 6.00 10.13 -1.12
C ALA A 84 6.43 11.00 -2.29
N VAL A 85 5.59 11.94 -2.69
CA VAL A 85 5.89 12.90 -3.75
C VAL A 85 5.70 14.32 -3.24
N ASP A 86 6.51 15.24 -3.75
CA ASP A 86 6.46 16.65 -3.36
C ASP A 86 5.38 17.44 -4.11
N ASP A 87 4.99 16.97 -5.29
CA ASP A 87 3.96 17.57 -6.13
C ASP A 87 3.15 16.48 -6.81
N LEU A 88 2.07 16.06 -6.16
CA LEU A 88 1.24 14.96 -6.65
C LEU A 88 0.64 15.27 -8.02
N ALA A 89 0.05 16.44 -8.20
CA ALA A 89 -0.58 16.82 -9.46
C ALA A 89 0.44 16.87 -10.60
N GLY A 90 1.60 17.46 -10.37
CA GLY A 90 2.67 17.50 -11.37
C GLY A 90 3.24 16.14 -11.68
N THR A 91 3.37 15.28 -10.68
CA THR A 91 3.84 13.89 -10.88
C THR A 91 2.86 13.11 -11.73
N ILE A 92 1.57 13.21 -11.45
CA ILE A 92 0.52 12.56 -12.24
C ILE A 92 0.57 13.03 -13.70
N ALA A 93 0.67 14.34 -13.91
CA ALA A 93 0.73 14.91 -15.26
C ALA A 93 1.96 14.40 -16.03
N ALA A 94 3.12 14.35 -15.37
CA ALA A 94 4.35 13.86 -15.98
C ALA A 94 4.27 12.36 -16.32
N LEU A 95 3.69 11.55 -15.44
CA LEU A 95 3.52 10.12 -15.69
C LEU A 95 2.56 9.87 -16.86
N LYS A 96 1.46 10.60 -16.93
CA LYS A 96 0.51 10.49 -18.05
C LYS A 96 1.18 10.88 -19.38
N ALA A 97 1.95 11.97 -19.37
CA ALA A 97 2.68 12.41 -20.57
C ALA A 97 3.70 11.35 -21.03
N ALA A 98 4.26 10.59 -20.10
CA ALA A 98 5.18 9.50 -20.40
C ALA A 98 4.50 8.19 -20.79
N GLY A 99 3.17 8.15 -20.80
CA GLY A 99 2.38 6.98 -21.19
C GLY A 99 2.11 5.99 -20.07
N ALA A 100 2.36 6.36 -18.81
CA ALA A 100 2.09 5.46 -17.69
C ALA A 100 0.59 5.27 -17.48
N GLN A 101 0.19 4.05 -17.17
CA GLN A 101 -1.19 3.73 -16.84
C GLN A 101 -1.41 3.95 -15.34
N LEU A 102 -2.42 4.75 -15.01
CA LEU A 102 -2.76 5.07 -13.61
C LEU A 102 -4.07 4.43 -13.22
N ILE A 103 -4.24 4.21 -11.92
CA ILE A 103 -5.47 3.69 -11.31
C ILE A 103 -5.92 4.68 -10.25
N GLY A 104 -7.21 5.01 -10.23
CA GLY A 104 -7.78 5.87 -9.18
C GLY A 104 -7.50 7.35 -9.35
N GLU A 105 -7.10 7.79 -10.51
CA GLU A 105 -6.87 9.20 -10.79
C GLU A 105 -8.14 10.01 -10.50
N GLY A 106 -7.99 11.12 -9.76
CA GLY A 106 -9.10 11.96 -9.34
C GLY A 106 -9.78 11.50 -8.04
N GLY A 107 -9.44 10.32 -7.54
CA GLY A 107 -9.95 9.78 -6.28
C GLY A 107 -8.98 10.00 -5.12
N PRO A 108 -9.30 9.42 -3.94
CA PRO A 108 -8.47 9.62 -2.75
C PRO A 108 -7.13 8.90 -2.78
N GLN A 109 -7.00 7.88 -3.62
CA GLN A 109 -5.76 7.12 -3.77
C GLN A 109 -5.43 6.97 -5.24
N VAL A 110 -4.20 7.28 -5.61
CA VAL A 110 -3.71 7.16 -6.99
C VAL A 110 -2.56 6.16 -7.03
N PHE A 111 -2.64 5.23 -7.98
CA PHE A 111 -1.65 4.18 -8.15
C PHE A 111 -1.12 4.18 -9.56
N ILE A 112 0.13 3.76 -9.71
CA ILE A 112 0.70 3.39 -11.00
C ILE A 112 0.38 1.92 -11.21
N HIS A 113 -0.26 1.61 -12.34
CA HIS A 113 -0.60 0.22 -12.68
C HIS A 113 0.68 -0.63 -12.79
N PRO A 114 0.66 -1.88 -12.31
CA PRO A 114 1.85 -2.75 -12.38
C PRO A 114 2.46 -2.89 -13.76
N LYS A 115 1.67 -2.80 -14.83
CA LYS A 115 2.19 -2.85 -16.21
C LYS A 115 3.17 -1.71 -16.52
N SER A 116 3.02 -0.57 -15.85
CA SER A 116 3.90 0.59 -16.03
C SER A 116 5.03 0.64 -15.01
N ALA A 117 5.07 -0.28 -14.05
CA ALA A 117 6.03 -0.29 -12.95
C ALA A 117 6.64 -1.67 -12.73
N ASN A 118 6.85 -2.42 -13.81
CA ASN A 118 7.54 -3.71 -13.79
C ASN A 118 6.92 -4.73 -12.82
N GLY A 119 5.58 -4.74 -12.74
CA GLY A 119 4.86 -5.68 -11.90
C GLY A 119 4.58 -5.20 -10.48
N VAL A 120 4.96 -3.98 -10.14
CA VAL A 120 4.77 -3.41 -8.80
C VAL A 120 3.59 -2.46 -8.79
N LEU A 121 2.67 -2.64 -7.82
CA LEU A 121 1.61 -1.66 -7.58
C LEU A 121 2.18 -0.54 -6.72
N VAL A 122 2.31 0.65 -7.29
CA VAL A 122 2.90 1.81 -6.61
C VAL A 122 1.82 2.82 -6.30
N GLN A 123 1.68 3.17 -5.02
CA GLN A 123 0.80 4.26 -4.59
C GLN A 123 1.61 5.56 -4.54
N LEU A 124 1.03 6.63 -5.03
CA LEU A 124 1.61 7.97 -4.93
C LEU A 124 0.92 8.71 -3.79
N SER A 125 1.70 9.15 -2.83
CA SER A 125 1.17 9.85 -1.65
C SER A 125 1.76 11.25 -1.58
N ALA A 126 0.90 12.25 -1.43
CA ALA A 126 1.36 13.59 -1.09
C ALA A 126 1.99 13.53 0.30
N LYS A 127 3.07 14.25 0.45
CA LYS A 127 3.85 14.23 1.67
C LYS A 127 3.13 14.94 2.82
#